data_8a056135d9199cf03839bfc74cb34fd8
#
_entry.id   8a056135d9199cf03839bfc74cb34fd8
#
_cell.length_a   1.000
_cell.length_b   1.000
_cell.length_c   1.000
_cell.angle_alpha   90.00
_cell.angle_beta   90.00
_cell.angle_gamma   90.00
#
_symmetry.space_group_name_H-M   'P 1'
#
loop_
_entity.id
_entity.type
_entity.pdbx_description
1 polymer ?
#
loop_
_entity_poly.entity_id
_entity_poly.type
_entity_poly.pdbx_seq_one_letter_code
_entity_poly.pdbx_strand_id
1 'polypeptide(L)'
;AELNRRLADMNRELEASNDFLARISSKISHYLAPQIYKSIFSGQRDVTIHTERKELTIFFSDIKDFTSTTEHLQPEEITLLLNEYFTEMSAIAHNHGGTVDKFIGDALVIFFGDPETKGTVEDARACLNMATEMQRRLAELNVKWRRAGTEQPFRVRMGVNTGFCNVGNFGSMHRMDYTAIGAEVNLAARLQSIAEPGHIVISYDTYVLVRDIVAARALPEISVKGIGRMVVPYVVEGVLDEAGRKIEIFSEHMTGLDFYLDPRAVDATAIERIRATLRNAIAALEGRGGEDASAGTARPDQMDPGL
;
A
#
# COMPACT_ATOMS: atom_id res chain seq x y z
N ALA A 1 30.52 43.33 -35.10
CA ALA A 1 29.68 43.87 -34.03
C ALA A 1 28.22 43.38 -34.13
N GLU A 2 27.60 43.46 -35.32
CA GLU A 2 26.18 43.08 -35.52
C GLU A 2 25.92 41.55 -35.32
N LEU A 3 26.81 40.70 -35.85
CA LEU A 3 26.77 39.24 -35.67
C LEU A 3 26.81 38.82 -34.22
N ASN A 4 27.70 39.44 -33.42
CA ASN A 4 27.82 39.15 -31.98
C ASN A 4 26.54 39.58 -31.22
N ARG A 5 25.88 40.66 -31.64
CA ARG A 5 24.63 41.10 -31.04
C ARG A 5 23.47 40.12 -31.33
N ARG A 6 23.36 39.72 -32.59
CA ARG A 6 22.38 38.69 -33.00
C ARG A 6 22.62 37.36 -32.27
N LEU A 7 23.87 36.92 -32.13
CA LEU A 7 24.21 35.72 -31.42
C LEU A 7 23.82 35.82 -29.92
N ALA A 8 24.06 36.97 -29.28
CA ALA A 8 23.68 37.22 -27.90
C ALA A 8 22.13 37.26 -27.70
N ASP A 9 21.44 37.83 -28.67
CA ASP A 9 19.96 37.87 -28.63
C ASP A 9 19.36 36.46 -28.83
N MET A 10 19.86 35.69 -29.81
CA MET A 10 19.47 34.28 -30.03
C MET A 10 19.78 33.41 -28.79
N ASN A 11 20.94 33.59 -28.15
CA ASN A 11 21.25 32.82 -26.94
C ASN A 11 20.28 33.15 -25.80
N ARG A 12 19.91 34.42 -25.60
CA ARG A 12 18.89 34.80 -24.58
C ARG A 12 17.50 34.20 -24.88
N GLU A 13 17.09 34.22 -26.14
CA GLU A 13 15.81 33.60 -26.54
C GLU A 13 15.84 32.08 -26.32
N LEU A 14 16.96 31.42 -26.65
CA LEU A 14 17.14 29.99 -26.43
C LEU A 14 17.15 29.62 -24.93
N GLU A 15 17.85 30.39 -24.11
CA GLU A 15 17.84 30.21 -22.65
C GLU A 15 16.43 30.38 -22.06
N ALA A 16 15.72 31.43 -22.46
CA ALA A 16 14.34 31.68 -22.03
C ALA A 16 13.37 30.55 -22.45
N SER A 17 13.54 30.04 -23.68
CA SER A 17 12.77 28.90 -24.19
C SER A 17 13.08 27.63 -23.44
N ASN A 18 14.36 27.33 -23.17
CA ASN A 18 14.78 26.17 -22.40
C ASN A 18 14.24 26.22 -20.97
N ASP A 19 14.31 27.37 -20.30
CA ASP A 19 13.77 27.58 -18.96
C ASP A 19 12.23 27.39 -18.93
N PHE A 20 11.54 27.86 -19.97
CA PHE A 20 10.09 27.66 -20.11
C PHE A 20 9.75 26.17 -20.27
N LEU A 21 10.45 25.46 -21.17
CA LEU A 21 10.26 24.02 -21.37
C LEU A 21 10.57 23.21 -20.11
N ALA A 22 11.65 23.56 -19.39
CA ALA A 22 12.00 22.90 -18.13
C ALA A 22 10.90 23.07 -17.06
N ARG A 23 10.33 24.28 -16.96
CA ARG A 23 9.21 24.54 -16.03
C ARG A 23 7.94 23.77 -16.41
N ILE A 24 7.58 23.69 -17.69
CA ILE A 24 6.43 22.89 -18.12
C ILE A 24 6.68 21.41 -17.88
N SER A 25 7.85 20.91 -18.27
CA SER A 25 8.27 19.54 -18.06
C SER A 25 8.18 19.14 -16.58
N SER A 26 8.69 19.99 -15.66
CA SER A 26 8.58 19.80 -14.22
C SER A 26 7.11 19.76 -13.72
N LYS A 27 6.21 20.56 -14.29
CA LYS A 27 4.78 20.51 -13.93
C LYS A 27 4.12 19.23 -14.39
N ILE A 28 4.42 18.77 -15.61
CA ILE A 28 3.87 17.53 -16.18
C ILE A 28 4.36 16.30 -15.41
N SER A 29 5.58 16.33 -14.87
CA SER A 29 6.14 15.20 -14.11
C SER A 29 5.31 14.83 -12.88
N HIS A 30 4.50 15.73 -12.34
CA HIS A 30 3.60 15.44 -11.21
C HIS A 30 2.32 14.67 -11.61
N TYR A 31 2.02 14.57 -12.89
CA TYR A 31 0.83 13.86 -13.42
C TYR A 31 1.16 12.48 -14.00
N LEU A 32 2.45 12.12 -14.07
CA LEU A 32 2.92 10.85 -14.61
C LEU A 32 3.76 10.11 -13.55
N ALA A 33 3.72 8.78 -13.58
CA ALA A 33 4.71 8.01 -12.83
C ALA A 33 6.13 8.41 -13.26
N PRO A 34 7.09 8.57 -12.34
CA PRO A 34 8.44 9.04 -12.66
C PRO A 34 9.13 8.22 -13.76
N GLN A 35 8.91 6.90 -13.79
CA GLN A 35 9.46 5.98 -14.79
C GLN A 35 8.88 6.27 -16.18
N ILE A 36 7.58 6.56 -16.27
CA ILE A 36 6.89 6.89 -17.53
C ILE A 36 7.34 8.25 -18.03
N TYR A 37 7.38 9.25 -17.13
CA TYR A 37 7.91 10.56 -17.45
C TYR A 37 9.34 10.46 -18.03
N LYS A 38 10.26 9.76 -17.37
CA LYS A 38 11.63 9.54 -17.83
C LYS A 38 11.66 8.87 -19.22
N SER A 39 10.87 7.84 -19.43
CA SER A 39 10.81 7.08 -20.69
C SER A 39 10.34 7.94 -21.88
N ILE A 40 9.35 8.82 -21.66
CA ILE A 40 8.82 9.74 -22.69
C ILE A 40 9.84 10.83 -22.99
N PHE A 41 10.36 11.52 -21.97
CA PHE A 41 11.26 12.67 -22.16
C PHE A 41 12.68 12.30 -22.58
N SER A 42 13.10 11.03 -22.37
CA SER A 42 14.36 10.50 -22.93
C SER A 42 14.24 10.04 -24.38
N GLY A 43 13.03 10.08 -24.98
CA GLY A 43 12.78 9.61 -26.33
C GLY A 43 12.80 8.09 -26.50
N GLN A 44 12.78 7.33 -25.39
CA GLN A 44 12.72 5.87 -25.42
C GLN A 44 11.33 5.35 -25.81
N ARG A 45 10.29 6.14 -25.56
CA ARG A 45 8.90 5.81 -25.90
C ARG A 45 8.21 6.98 -26.59
N ASP A 46 7.47 6.66 -27.64
CA ASP A 46 6.56 7.59 -28.31
C ASP A 46 5.22 7.62 -27.59
N VAL A 47 4.56 8.80 -27.62
CA VAL A 47 3.21 8.99 -27.08
C VAL A 47 2.20 8.58 -28.16
N THR A 48 2.12 7.28 -28.43
CA THR A 48 1.16 6.68 -29.36
C THR A 48 0.31 5.64 -28.64
N ILE A 49 -0.90 5.36 -29.15
CA ILE A 49 -1.74 4.27 -28.63
C ILE A 49 -1.07 2.95 -29.02
N HIS A 50 -0.34 2.38 -28.09
CA HIS A 50 0.36 1.12 -28.26
C HIS A 50 0.42 0.37 -26.93
N THR A 51 0.18 -0.93 -27.00
CA THR A 51 0.19 -1.81 -25.82
C THR A 51 1.01 -3.05 -26.09
N GLU A 52 1.66 -3.55 -25.06
CA GLU A 52 2.43 -4.80 -25.09
C GLU A 52 1.85 -5.78 -24.08
N ARG A 53 1.89 -7.07 -24.40
CA ARG A 53 1.54 -8.12 -23.46
C ARG A 53 2.77 -8.47 -22.63
N LYS A 54 2.72 -8.20 -21.33
CA LYS A 54 3.81 -8.48 -20.38
C LYS A 54 3.28 -9.22 -19.16
N GLU A 55 4.14 -9.99 -18.56
CA GLU A 55 3.90 -10.59 -17.24
C GLU A 55 4.25 -9.55 -16.18
N LEU A 56 3.25 -9.11 -15.43
CA LEU A 56 3.35 -8.05 -14.43
C LEU A 56 2.93 -8.57 -13.06
N THR A 57 3.52 -8.01 -12.01
CA THR A 57 2.97 -8.14 -10.65
C THR A 57 2.16 -6.89 -10.34
N ILE A 58 0.86 -7.07 -10.11
CA ILE A 58 -0.12 -6.01 -9.87
C ILE A 58 -0.44 -5.96 -8.38
N PHE A 59 -0.40 -4.77 -7.82
CA PHE A 59 -0.75 -4.46 -6.44
C PHE A 59 -1.97 -3.53 -6.40
N PHE A 60 -2.91 -3.87 -5.54
CA PHE A 60 -4.03 -3.03 -5.16
C PHE A 60 -4.05 -2.82 -3.65
N SER A 61 -4.29 -1.61 -3.22
CA SER A 61 -4.66 -1.30 -1.84
C SER A 61 -5.87 -0.40 -1.77
N ASP A 62 -6.61 -0.46 -0.65
CA ASP A 62 -7.84 0.29 -0.42
C ASP A 62 -8.02 0.49 1.09
N ILE A 63 -8.52 1.64 1.49
CA ILE A 63 -8.78 1.94 2.90
C ILE A 63 -10.14 1.36 3.29
N LYS A 64 -10.13 0.50 4.30
CA LYS A 64 -11.36 -0.16 4.79
C LYS A 64 -12.32 0.87 5.38
N ASP A 65 -13.59 0.79 4.95
CA ASP A 65 -14.68 1.64 5.43
C ASP A 65 -14.42 3.16 5.22
N PHE A 66 -13.65 3.52 4.17
CA PHE A 66 -13.29 4.91 3.87
C PHE A 66 -14.52 5.82 3.77
N THR A 67 -15.57 5.38 3.08
CA THR A 67 -16.84 6.15 2.97
C THR A 67 -17.42 6.49 4.33
N SER A 68 -17.47 5.54 5.25
CA SER A 68 -17.92 5.78 6.63
C SER A 68 -16.98 6.71 7.40
N THR A 69 -15.66 6.58 7.19
CA THR A 69 -14.67 7.49 7.81
C THR A 69 -14.86 8.92 7.31
N THR A 70 -15.19 9.11 6.04
CA THR A 70 -15.40 10.44 5.45
C THR A 70 -16.67 11.13 5.94
N GLU A 71 -17.68 10.40 6.41
CA GLU A 71 -18.91 10.97 6.98
C GLU A 71 -18.67 11.70 8.31
N HIS A 72 -17.60 11.37 9.02
CA HIS A 72 -17.28 11.89 10.35
C HIS A 72 -16.17 12.95 10.37
N LEU A 73 -15.45 13.14 9.26
CA LEU A 73 -14.35 14.11 9.14
C LEU A 73 -14.73 15.28 8.25
N GLN A 74 -14.10 16.45 8.48
CA GLN A 74 -14.24 17.57 7.56
C GLN A 74 -13.50 17.25 6.23
N PRO A 75 -14.03 17.71 5.06
CA PRO A 75 -13.42 17.42 3.75
C PRO A 75 -11.95 17.84 3.66
N GLU A 76 -11.57 18.92 4.32
CA GLU A 76 -10.20 19.45 4.36
C GLU A 76 -9.27 18.49 5.14
N GLU A 77 -9.75 17.95 6.25
CA GLU A 77 -9.00 17.00 7.08
C GLU A 77 -8.76 15.68 6.33
N ILE A 78 -9.82 15.14 5.70
CA ILE A 78 -9.71 13.94 4.85
C ILE A 78 -8.68 14.17 3.75
N THR A 79 -8.74 15.32 3.09
CA THR A 79 -7.83 15.67 1.99
C THR A 79 -6.37 15.69 2.48
N LEU A 80 -6.12 16.25 3.67
CA LEU A 80 -4.76 16.28 4.24
C LEU A 80 -4.26 14.88 4.57
N LEU A 81 -5.07 14.07 5.26
CA LEU A 81 -4.69 12.69 5.63
C LEU A 81 -4.46 11.82 4.39
N LEU A 82 -5.34 11.91 3.40
CA LEU A 82 -5.24 11.12 2.17
C LEU A 82 -4.03 11.53 1.32
N ASN A 83 -3.76 12.82 1.19
CA ASN A 83 -2.58 13.30 0.47
C ASN A 83 -1.27 12.89 1.16
N GLU A 84 -1.21 12.92 2.49
CA GLU A 84 -0.06 12.43 3.24
C GLU A 84 0.10 10.91 3.03
N TYR A 85 -0.97 10.14 3.13
CA TYR A 85 -0.99 8.71 2.85
C TYR A 85 -0.46 8.40 1.44
N PHE A 86 -1.02 9.01 0.40
CA PHE A 86 -0.58 8.79 -0.97
C PHE A 86 0.87 9.21 -1.22
N THR A 87 1.32 10.30 -0.61
CA THR A 87 2.71 10.76 -0.72
C THR A 87 3.67 9.71 -0.18
N GLU A 88 3.41 9.20 1.01
CA GLU A 88 4.26 8.20 1.64
C GLU A 88 4.22 6.85 0.89
N MET A 89 3.03 6.38 0.52
CA MET A 89 2.88 5.12 -0.22
C MET A 89 3.52 5.18 -1.61
N SER A 90 3.39 6.30 -2.31
CA SER A 90 4.02 6.48 -3.63
C SER A 90 5.54 6.55 -3.54
N ALA A 91 6.09 7.17 -2.49
CA ALA A 91 7.53 7.21 -2.25
C ALA A 91 8.09 5.79 -2.01
N ILE A 92 7.39 4.98 -1.19
CA ILE A 92 7.75 3.58 -0.96
C ILE A 92 7.68 2.79 -2.26
N ALA A 93 6.59 2.94 -3.04
CA ALA A 93 6.45 2.27 -4.33
C ALA A 93 7.62 2.57 -5.27
N HIS A 94 7.97 3.84 -5.39
CA HIS A 94 9.08 4.28 -6.23
C HIS A 94 10.43 3.69 -5.77
N ASN A 95 10.70 3.68 -4.47
CA ASN A 95 11.94 3.14 -3.89
C ASN A 95 12.12 1.64 -4.18
N HIS A 96 11.01 0.90 -4.27
CA HIS A 96 11.02 -0.52 -4.63
C HIS A 96 10.98 -0.79 -6.15
N GLY A 97 10.89 0.26 -6.99
CA GLY A 97 10.80 0.13 -8.45
C GLY A 97 9.38 -0.10 -8.97
N GLY A 98 8.35 0.08 -8.15
CA GLY A 98 6.96 0.02 -8.55
C GLY A 98 6.54 1.23 -9.37
N THR A 99 5.73 1.01 -10.40
CA THR A 99 5.10 2.04 -11.20
C THR A 99 3.71 2.31 -10.66
N VAL A 100 3.49 3.51 -10.11
CA VAL A 100 2.15 3.95 -9.68
C VAL A 100 1.31 4.18 -10.92
N ASP A 101 0.27 3.35 -11.10
CA ASP A 101 -0.67 3.46 -12.20
C ASP A 101 -1.64 4.62 -11.94
N LYS A 102 -2.43 4.51 -10.90
CA LYS A 102 -3.45 5.52 -10.55
C LYS A 102 -3.95 5.41 -9.11
N PHE A 103 -4.60 6.48 -8.70
CA PHE A 103 -5.46 6.50 -7.52
C PHE A 103 -6.93 6.37 -7.96
N ILE A 104 -7.72 5.54 -7.29
CA ILE A 104 -9.15 5.34 -7.55
C ILE A 104 -9.90 5.61 -6.24
N GLY A 105 -10.29 6.87 -6.01
CA GLY A 105 -10.77 7.29 -4.69
C GLY A 105 -9.66 7.16 -3.64
N ASP A 106 -9.84 6.28 -2.68
CA ASP A 106 -8.87 5.92 -1.64
C ASP A 106 -8.00 4.70 -2.01
N ALA A 107 -8.26 4.08 -3.15
CA ALA A 107 -7.47 2.95 -3.62
C ALA A 107 -6.22 3.40 -4.39
N LEU A 108 -5.16 2.62 -4.25
CA LEU A 108 -3.88 2.80 -4.93
C LEU A 108 -3.56 1.56 -5.77
N VAL A 109 -3.24 1.79 -7.04
CA VAL A 109 -2.88 0.74 -7.99
C VAL A 109 -1.43 0.92 -8.42
N ILE A 110 -0.63 -0.15 -8.31
CA ILE A 110 0.78 -0.18 -8.66
C ILE A 110 1.06 -1.45 -9.45
N PHE A 111 1.99 -1.39 -10.39
CA PHE A 111 2.50 -2.60 -11.04
C PHE A 111 4.02 -2.62 -11.12
N PHE A 112 4.58 -3.82 -11.23
CA PHE A 112 6.00 -4.10 -11.44
C PHE A 112 6.18 -4.89 -12.72
N GLY A 113 7.32 -4.70 -13.39
CA GLY A 113 7.63 -5.39 -14.64
C GLY A 113 7.54 -4.51 -15.87
N ASP A 114 7.13 -3.23 -15.72
CA ASP A 114 7.11 -2.23 -16.76
C ASP A 114 7.14 -0.79 -16.18
N PRO A 115 7.81 0.18 -16.79
CA PRO A 115 8.69 0.10 -17.97
C PRO A 115 10.04 -0.60 -17.69
N GLU A 116 10.42 -0.71 -16.43
CA GLU A 116 11.64 -1.37 -15.98
C GLU A 116 11.27 -2.72 -15.33
N THR A 117 12.07 -3.75 -15.57
CA THR A 117 11.90 -5.06 -14.94
C THR A 117 13.24 -5.61 -14.49
N LYS A 118 13.23 -6.36 -13.40
CA LYS A 118 14.36 -7.17 -12.90
C LYS A 118 14.09 -8.68 -13.12
N GLY A 119 13.00 -9.00 -13.83
CA GLY A 119 12.48 -10.35 -14.02
C GLY A 119 11.33 -10.65 -13.07
N THR A 120 10.40 -11.52 -13.50
CA THR A 120 9.10 -11.79 -12.83
C THR A 120 9.27 -12.13 -11.34
N VAL A 121 10.27 -12.91 -10.98
CA VAL A 121 10.54 -13.31 -9.57
C VAL A 121 10.94 -12.09 -8.73
N GLU A 122 11.90 -11.31 -9.21
CA GLU A 122 12.42 -10.15 -8.45
C GLU A 122 11.38 -9.02 -8.41
N ASP A 123 10.58 -8.87 -9.45
CA ASP A 123 9.47 -7.91 -9.49
C ASP A 123 8.37 -8.28 -8.47
N ALA A 124 8.03 -9.58 -8.34
CA ALA A 124 7.10 -10.06 -7.33
C ALA A 124 7.64 -9.89 -5.90
N ARG A 125 8.92 -10.19 -5.68
CA ARG A 125 9.60 -9.97 -4.38
C ARG A 125 9.63 -8.49 -4.00
N ALA A 126 9.97 -7.61 -4.96
CA ALA A 126 9.97 -6.17 -4.74
C ALA A 126 8.58 -5.66 -4.37
N CYS A 127 7.53 -6.17 -5.03
CA CYS A 127 6.14 -5.85 -4.73
C CYS A 127 5.75 -6.26 -3.29
N LEU A 128 6.12 -7.46 -2.84
CA LEU A 128 5.81 -7.93 -1.48
C LEU A 128 6.58 -7.14 -0.41
N ASN A 129 7.85 -6.83 -0.66
CA ASN A 129 8.65 -6.00 0.23
C ASN A 129 8.07 -4.59 0.34
N MET A 130 7.66 -3.99 -0.79
CA MET A 130 6.93 -2.73 -0.83
C MET A 130 5.66 -2.78 0.02
N ALA A 131 4.81 -3.80 -0.20
CA ALA A 131 3.55 -3.95 0.53
C ALA A 131 3.76 -4.05 2.05
N THR A 132 4.79 -4.79 2.47
CA THR A 132 5.16 -4.93 3.90
C THR A 132 5.68 -3.61 4.47
N GLU A 133 6.49 -2.87 3.71
CA GLU A 133 6.98 -1.55 4.14
C GLU A 133 5.83 -0.54 4.23
N MET A 134 4.87 -0.57 3.30
CA MET A 134 3.67 0.26 3.34
C MET A 134 2.84 0.01 4.61
N GLN A 135 2.66 -1.26 5.02
CA GLN A 135 1.97 -1.58 6.28
C GLN A 135 2.69 -0.98 7.48
N ARG A 136 4.01 -1.12 7.55
CA ARG A 136 4.82 -0.55 8.63
C ARG A 136 4.69 0.98 8.65
N ARG A 137 4.83 1.64 7.49
CA ARG A 137 4.72 3.09 7.39
C ARG A 137 3.33 3.60 7.77
N LEU A 138 2.28 2.89 7.37
CA LEU A 138 0.91 3.22 7.76
C LEU A 138 0.71 3.16 9.28
N ALA A 139 1.28 2.18 9.95
CA ALA A 139 1.23 2.09 11.41
C ALA A 139 1.88 3.33 12.08
N GLU A 140 3.03 3.79 11.56
CA GLU A 140 3.70 5.02 12.03
C GLU A 140 2.83 6.26 11.79
N LEU A 141 2.21 6.38 10.59
CA LEU A 141 1.29 7.47 10.25
C LEU A 141 0.07 7.49 11.18
N ASN A 142 -0.52 6.33 11.44
CA ASN A 142 -1.66 6.19 12.36
C ASN A 142 -1.33 6.66 13.77
N VAL A 143 -0.13 6.37 14.28
CA VAL A 143 0.34 6.90 15.57
C VAL A 143 0.48 8.43 15.53
N LYS A 144 1.04 8.99 14.45
CA LYS A 144 1.16 10.43 14.24
C LYS A 144 -0.22 11.10 14.22
N TRP A 145 -1.15 10.58 13.42
CA TRP A 145 -2.49 11.15 13.25
C TRP A 145 -3.32 11.10 14.53
N ARG A 146 -3.23 10.02 15.30
CA ARG A 146 -3.88 9.97 16.63
C ARG A 146 -3.35 11.01 17.59
N ARG A 147 -2.04 11.24 17.62
CA ARG A 147 -1.46 12.33 18.43
C ARG A 147 -1.92 13.72 17.98
N ALA A 148 -2.29 13.86 16.72
CA ALA A 148 -2.87 15.09 16.16
C ALA A 148 -4.38 15.20 16.36
N GLY A 149 -5.07 14.17 16.93
CA GLY A 149 -6.49 14.19 17.26
C GLY A 149 -7.39 13.36 16.33
N THR A 150 -6.83 12.64 15.35
CA THR A 150 -7.63 11.76 14.48
C THR A 150 -8.08 10.53 15.27
N GLU A 151 -9.39 10.36 15.45
CA GLU A 151 -9.96 9.25 16.24
C GLU A 151 -9.92 7.92 15.51
N GLN A 152 -10.11 7.93 14.19
CA GLN A 152 -10.18 6.72 13.37
C GLN A 152 -8.95 6.62 12.44
N PRO A 153 -7.98 5.74 12.74
CA PRO A 153 -6.84 5.50 11.88
C PRO A 153 -7.24 4.78 10.59
N PHE A 154 -6.50 5.00 9.51
CA PHE A 154 -6.70 4.24 8.29
C PHE A 154 -6.28 2.79 8.48
N ARG A 155 -7.11 1.88 7.98
CA ARG A 155 -6.83 0.45 7.90
C ARG A 155 -6.89 0.01 6.45
N VAL A 156 -5.79 -0.50 5.93
CA VAL A 156 -5.64 -0.79 4.50
C VAL A 156 -5.70 -2.30 4.26
N ARG A 157 -6.39 -2.69 3.21
CA ARG A 157 -6.41 -4.05 2.66
C ARG A 157 -5.54 -4.07 1.41
N MET A 158 -4.77 -5.12 1.21
CA MET A 158 -3.86 -5.23 0.08
C MET A 158 -4.05 -6.53 -0.67
N GLY A 159 -4.00 -6.47 -2.01
CA GLY A 159 -4.08 -7.63 -2.89
C GLY A 159 -2.97 -7.60 -3.93
N VAL A 160 -2.32 -8.74 -4.17
CA VAL A 160 -1.24 -8.87 -5.17
C VAL A 160 -1.49 -10.07 -6.06
N ASN A 161 -1.32 -9.85 -7.36
CA ASN A 161 -1.40 -10.92 -8.37
C ASN A 161 -0.32 -10.75 -9.43
N THR A 162 0.25 -11.85 -9.87
CA THR A 162 1.23 -11.89 -10.98
C THR A 162 0.62 -12.62 -12.17
N GLY A 163 0.72 -12.03 -13.35
CA GLY A 163 0.23 -12.64 -14.57
C GLY A 163 0.30 -11.73 -15.80
N PHE A 164 -0.13 -12.26 -16.95
CA PHE A 164 -0.06 -11.56 -18.23
C PHE A 164 -1.14 -10.48 -18.36
N CYS A 165 -0.69 -9.23 -18.51
CA CYS A 165 -1.53 -8.07 -18.76
C CYS A 165 -1.13 -7.40 -20.08
N ASN A 166 -2.02 -6.61 -20.65
CA ASN A 166 -1.65 -5.63 -21.66
C ASN A 166 -1.30 -4.33 -20.94
N VAL A 167 -0.09 -3.81 -21.16
CA VAL A 167 0.40 -2.56 -20.56
C VAL A 167 0.81 -1.58 -21.66
N GLY A 168 0.54 -0.31 -21.47
CA GLY A 168 0.87 0.74 -22.44
C GLY A 168 -0.13 1.88 -22.42
N ASN A 169 -0.15 2.64 -23.53
CA ASN A 169 -1.04 3.78 -23.69
C ASN A 169 -2.43 3.31 -24.15
N PHE A 170 -3.42 3.51 -23.32
CA PHE A 170 -4.83 3.26 -23.62
C PHE A 170 -5.62 4.56 -23.68
N GLY A 171 -6.64 4.61 -24.50
CA GLY A 171 -7.56 5.75 -24.55
C GLY A 171 -7.84 6.23 -25.96
N SER A 172 -7.94 7.54 -26.10
CA SER A 172 -8.23 8.22 -27.38
C SER A 172 -7.06 9.10 -27.79
N MET A 173 -7.09 9.59 -29.05
CA MET A 173 -6.09 10.56 -29.55
C MET A 173 -6.01 11.86 -28.73
N HIS A 174 -7.04 12.15 -27.91
CA HIS A 174 -7.10 13.38 -27.10
C HIS A 174 -6.78 13.13 -25.62
N ARG A 175 -6.86 11.88 -25.16
CA ARG A 175 -6.59 11.51 -23.76
C ARG A 175 -6.12 10.07 -23.71
N MET A 176 -4.92 9.87 -23.22
CA MET A 176 -4.30 8.56 -23.02
C MET A 176 -3.89 8.41 -21.56
N ASP A 177 -4.06 7.21 -21.02
CA ASP A 177 -3.54 6.80 -19.73
C ASP A 177 -2.54 5.66 -19.97
N TYR A 178 -1.37 5.74 -19.38
CA TYR A 178 -0.44 4.62 -19.34
C TYR A 178 -0.85 3.68 -18.21
N THR A 179 -1.33 2.49 -18.54
CA THR A 179 -1.94 1.59 -17.55
C THR A 179 -1.81 0.13 -17.95
N ALA A 180 -2.05 -0.77 -16.99
CA ALA A 180 -2.20 -2.20 -17.23
C ALA A 180 -3.68 -2.58 -17.28
N ILE A 181 -4.07 -3.43 -18.26
CA ILE A 181 -5.43 -3.95 -18.42
C ILE A 181 -5.39 -5.46 -18.62
N GLY A 182 -6.31 -6.16 -17.98
CA GLY A 182 -6.46 -7.61 -18.12
C GLY A 182 -7.24 -8.26 -16.97
N ALA A 183 -7.55 -9.54 -17.13
CA ALA A 183 -8.21 -10.33 -16.09
C ALA A 183 -7.36 -10.40 -14.80
N GLU A 184 -6.05 -10.40 -14.95
CA GLU A 184 -5.09 -10.47 -13.85
C GLU A 184 -5.09 -9.20 -13.00
N VAL A 185 -5.35 -8.02 -13.59
CA VAL A 185 -5.56 -6.76 -12.86
C VAL A 185 -6.82 -6.84 -11.99
N ASN A 186 -7.91 -7.38 -12.55
CA ASN A 186 -9.17 -7.59 -11.81
C ASN A 186 -9.00 -8.60 -10.68
N LEU A 187 -8.14 -9.62 -10.87
CA LEU A 187 -7.82 -10.58 -9.82
C LEU A 187 -7.13 -9.91 -8.64
N ALA A 188 -6.13 -9.06 -8.89
CA ALA A 188 -5.45 -8.32 -7.82
C ALA A 188 -6.45 -7.46 -7.01
N ALA A 189 -7.36 -6.74 -7.68
CA ALA A 189 -8.41 -5.97 -7.04
C ALA A 189 -9.36 -6.86 -6.21
N ARG A 190 -9.70 -8.06 -6.70
CA ARG A 190 -10.54 -9.01 -5.96
C ARG A 190 -9.83 -9.57 -4.73
N LEU A 191 -8.53 -9.90 -4.84
CA LEU A 191 -7.71 -10.35 -3.71
C LEU A 191 -7.68 -9.26 -2.61
N GLN A 192 -7.50 -8.01 -3.00
CA GLN A 192 -7.59 -6.87 -2.08
C GLN A 192 -8.96 -6.81 -1.38
N SER A 193 -10.06 -7.00 -2.11
CA SER A 193 -11.41 -6.87 -1.55
C SER A 193 -11.77 -7.94 -0.52
N ILE A 194 -11.14 -9.12 -0.56
CA ILE A 194 -11.33 -10.21 0.40
C ILE A 194 -10.30 -10.20 1.54
N ALA A 195 -9.28 -9.34 1.45
CA ALA A 195 -8.30 -9.20 2.50
C ALA A 195 -8.94 -8.57 3.75
N GLU A 196 -8.59 -9.10 4.92
CA GLU A 196 -8.88 -8.42 6.18
C GLU A 196 -8.01 -7.16 6.32
N PRO A 197 -8.50 -6.13 7.04
CA PRO A 197 -7.70 -4.93 7.30
C PRO A 197 -6.35 -5.27 7.93
N GLY A 198 -5.28 -4.68 7.40
CA GLY A 198 -3.91 -4.95 7.83
C GLY A 198 -3.27 -6.20 7.21
N HIS A 199 -3.98 -6.90 6.30
CA HIS A 199 -3.45 -8.09 5.65
C HIS A 199 -3.16 -7.88 4.17
N ILE A 200 -2.23 -8.71 3.67
CA ILE A 200 -1.87 -8.83 2.25
C ILE A 200 -2.37 -10.20 1.77
N VAL A 201 -3.21 -10.21 0.73
CA VAL A 201 -3.67 -11.45 0.09
C VAL A 201 -3.07 -11.54 -1.30
N ILE A 202 -2.47 -12.68 -1.61
CA ILE A 202 -1.78 -12.92 -2.88
C ILE A 202 -2.39 -14.09 -3.64
N SER A 203 -2.25 -14.11 -4.96
CA SER A 203 -2.62 -15.28 -5.77
C SER A 203 -1.63 -16.43 -5.60
N TYR A 204 -2.03 -17.63 -6.03
CA TYR A 204 -1.11 -18.78 -6.12
C TYR A 204 0.08 -18.48 -7.03
N ASP A 205 -0.17 -17.84 -8.17
CA ASP A 205 0.88 -17.50 -9.14
C ASP A 205 1.93 -16.57 -8.51
N THR A 206 1.52 -15.57 -7.72
CA THR A 206 2.44 -14.74 -6.92
C THR A 206 3.11 -15.56 -5.82
N TYR A 207 2.35 -16.40 -5.09
CA TYR A 207 2.89 -17.21 -3.99
C TYR A 207 4.07 -18.09 -4.43
N VAL A 208 3.97 -18.74 -5.58
CA VAL A 208 5.05 -19.59 -6.11
C VAL A 208 6.37 -18.82 -6.31
N LEU A 209 6.29 -17.53 -6.67
CA LEU A 209 7.46 -16.68 -6.91
C LEU A 209 8.11 -16.16 -5.62
N VAL A 210 7.35 -16.13 -4.51
CA VAL A 210 7.80 -15.48 -3.26
C VAL A 210 7.79 -16.40 -2.03
N ARG A 211 7.47 -17.68 -2.20
CA ARG A 211 7.30 -18.66 -1.10
C ARG A 211 8.54 -18.87 -0.24
N ASP A 212 9.70 -18.51 -0.74
CA ASP A 212 10.98 -18.58 -0.03
C ASP A 212 11.24 -17.35 0.85
N ILE A 213 10.50 -16.26 0.66
CA ILE A 213 10.65 -15.02 1.43
C ILE A 213 9.42 -14.70 2.30
N VAL A 214 8.29 -15.41 2.11
CA VAL A 214 7.06 -15.19 2.90
C VAL A 214 6.50 -16.48 3.48
N ALA A 215 5.99 -16.41 4.70
CA ALA A 215 5.07 -17.40 5.24
C ALA A 215 3.65 -17.00 4.83
N ALA A 216 2.93 -17.89 4.15
CA ALA A 216 1.57 -17.62 3.71
C ALA A 216 0.68 -18.85 3.90
N ARG A 217 -0.58 -18.62 4.19
CA ARG A 217 -1.61 -19.64 4.41
C ARG A 217 -2.69 -19.55 3.34
N ALA A 218 -3.06 -20.70 2.77
CA ALA A 218 -4.14 -20.77 1.81
C ALA A 218 -5.49 -20.41 2.45
N LEU A 219 -6.28 -19.64 1.72
CA LEU A 219 -7.67 -19.32 2.03
C LEU A 219 -8.61 -20.22 1.20
N PRO A 220 -9.92 -20.26 1.54
CA PRO A 220 -10.91 -20.93 0.71
C PRO A 220 -10.90 -20.44 -0.73
N GLU A 221 -11.15 -21.36 -1.66
CA GLU A 221 -11.26 -21.04 -3.08
C GLU A 221 -12.33 -20.00 -3.36
N ILE A 222 -12.06 -19.10 -4.30
CA ILE A 222 -12.99 -18.07 -4.74
C ILE A 222 -13.22 -18.15 -6.25
N SER A 223 -14.44 -17.78 -6.67
CA SER A 223 -14.74 -17.52 -8.07
C SER A 223 -14.58 -16.04 -8.37
N VAL A 224 -13.86 -15.70 -9.44
CA VAL A 224 -13.62 -14.32 -9.86
C VAL A 224 -14.24 -14.09 -11.23
N LYS A 225 -15.10 -13.09 -11.34
CA LYS A 225 -15.75 -12.73 -12.62
C LYS A 225 -14.70 -12.45 -13.69
N GLY A 226 -14.80 -13.14 -14.82
CA GLY A 226 -13.87 -13.01 -15.95
C GLY A 226 -12.66 -13.95 -15.89
N ILE A 227 -12.54 -14.78 -14.85
CA ILE A 227 -11.53 -15.85 -14.73
C ILE A 227 -12.29 -17.18 -14.70
N GLY A 228 -12.05 -18.04 -15.69
CA GLY A 228 -12.75 -19.32 -15.88
C GLY A 228 -12.32 -20.45 -14.93
N ARG A 229 -11.41 -20.18 -13.99
CA ARG A 229 -10.90 -21.13 -12.98
C ARG A 229 -11.22 -20.67 -11.57
N MET A 230 -11.35 -21.62 -10.65
CA MET A 230 -11.30 -21.31 -9.22
C MET A 230 -9.91 -20.83 -8.84
N VAL A 231 -9.85 -19.85 -7.95
CA VAL A 231 -8.61 -19.24 -7.48
C VAL A 231 -8.46 -19.53 -5.99
N VAL A 232 -7.31 -20.08 -5.59
CA VAL A 232 -6.93 -20.25 -4.19
C VAL A 232 -6.09 -19.03 -3.78
N PRO A 233 -6.62 -18.12 -2.96
CA PRO A 233 -5.85 -17.01 -2.43
C PRO A 233 -4.96 -17.46 -1.27
N TYR A 234 -3.89 -16.70 -1.00
CA TYR A 234 -3.00 -16.91 0.13
C TYR A 234 -2.90 -15.62 0.94
N VAL A 235 -3.13 -15.70 2.25
CA VAL A 235 -2.86 -14.58 3.16
C VAL A 235 -1.40 -14.64 3.60
N VAL A 236 -0.69 -13.53 3.47
CA VAL A 236 0.70 -13.39 3.96
C VAL A 236 0.64 -13.22 5.47
N GLU A 237 1.26 -14.13 6.20
CA GLU A 237 1.31 -14.16 7.67
C GLU A 237 2.64 -13.61 8.23
N GLY A 238 3.62 -13.39 7.39
CA GLY A 238 4.91 -12.83 7.78
C GLY A 238 5.98 -13.02 6.72
N VAL A 239 7.14 -12.41 6.96
CA VAL A 239 8.32 -12.52 6.10
C VAL A 239 9.26 -13.57 6.70
N LEU A 240 9.94 -14.33 5.86
CA LEU A 240 10.96 -15.29 6.28
C LEU A 240 12.33 -14.61 6.40
N ASP A 241 13.12 -14.97 7.40
CA ASP A 241 14.53 -14.58 7.49
C ASP A 241 15.40 -15.47 6.57
N GLU A 242 16.70 -15.16 6.47
CA GLU A 242 17.65 -15.94 5.66
C GLU A 242 17.75 -17.42 6.08
N ALA A 243 17.33 -17.75 7.29
CA ALA A 243 17.27 -19.12 7.80
C ALA A 243 15.89 -19.78 7.57
N GLY A 244 14.97 -19.11 6.85
CA GLY A 244 13.61 -19.58 6.58
C GLY A 244 12.68 -19.56 7.80
N ARG A 245 13.02 -18.84 8.86
CA ARG A 245 12.18 -18.71 10.05
C ARG A 245 11.20 -17.55 9.85
N LYS A 246 9.95 -17.79 10.17
CA LYS A 246 8.91 -16.75 10.13
C LYS A 246 9.23 -15.63 11.12
N ILE A 247 9.40 -14.43 10.61
CA ILE A 247 9.41 -13.21 11.40
C ILE A 247 7.98 -12.69 11.40
N GLU A 248 7.32 -12.87 12.52
CA GLU A 248 5.95 -12.44 12.70
C GLU A 248 5.91 -10.93 12.96
N ILE A 249 5.12 -10.21 12.17
CA ILE A 249 4.78 -8.81 12.43
C ILE A 249 3.48 -8.83 13.21
N PHE A 250 3.49 -8.25 14.41
CA PHE A 250 2.31 -8.16 15.25
C PHE A 250 1.61 -6.83 15.01
N SER A 251 0.33 -6.88 14.65
CA SER A 251 -0.49 -5.69 14.44
C SER A 251 -1.90 -5.95 14.94
N GLU A 252 -2.31 -5.21 15.99
CA GLU A 252 -3.64 -5.30 16.57
C GLU A 252 -4.21 -3.90 16.78
N HIS A 253 -5.45 -3.72 16.37
CA HIS A 253 -6.18 -2.46 16.46
C HIS A 253 -7.58 -2.70 17.01
N MET A 254 -7.82 -2.26 18.24
CA MET A 254 -9.14 -2.28 18.86
C MET A 254 -9.28 -1.11 19.82
N THR A 255 -10.48 -0.87 20.33
CA THR A 255 -10.72 0.21 21.30
C THR A 255 -9.81 0.03 22.53
N GLY A 256 -8.96 1.01 22.77
CA GLY A 256 -8.00 1.00 23.88
C GLY A 256 -6.69 0.26 23.61
N LEU A 257 -6.52 -0.39 22.45
CA LEU A 257 -5.26 -1.01 22.04
C LEU A 257 -4.90 -0.64 20.61
N ASP A 258 -3.69 -0.13 20.45
CA ASP A 258 -3.03 0.03 19.17
C ASP A 258 -1.61 -0.50 19.27
N PHE A 259 -1.39 -1.63 18.66
CA PHE A 259 -0.14 -2.36 18.77
C PHE A 259 0.42 -2.70 17.40
N TYR A 260 1.65 -2.29 17.15
CA TYR A 260 2.43 -2.70 16.01
C TYR A 260 3.85 -3.04 16.44
N LEU A 261 4.33 -4.22 16.10
CA LEU A 261 5.70 -4.66 16.36
C LEU A 261 6.25 -5.41 15.15
N ASP A 262 7.23 -4.81 14.48
CA ASP A 262 8.10 -5.51 13.53
C ASP A 262 9.45 -5.81 14.23
N PRO A 263 9.73 -7.07 14.57
CA PRO A 263 10.96 -7.44 15.26
C PRO A 263 12.24 -7.08 14.50
N ARG A 264 12.18 -6.94 13.17
CA ARG A 264 13.34 -6.57 12.34
C ARG A 264 13.73 -5.10 12.48
N ALA A 265 12.73 -4.26 12.80
CA ALA A 265 12.93 -2.83 12.98
C ALA A 265 13.33 -2.46 14.42
N VAL A 266 13.36 -3.44 15.34
CA VAL A 266 13.70 -3.23 16.74
C VAL A 266 15.20 -3.22 16.92
N ASP A 267 15.72 -2.10 17.40
CA ASP A 267 17.10 -1.97 17.87
C ASP A 267 17.36 -2.88 19.07
N ALA A 268 18.51 -3.53 19.11
CA ALA A 268 18.91 -4.42 20.20
C ALA A 268 18.83 -3.75 21.59
N THR A 269 19.10 -2.45 21.66
CA THR A 269 19.02 -1.66 22.91
C THR A 269 17.57 -1.41 23.36
N ALA A 270 16.60 -1.48 22.45
CA ALA A 270 15.19 -1.28 22.73
C ALA A 270 14.46 -2.55 23.20
N ILE A 271 15.04 -3.74 22.99
CA ILE A 271 14.38 -5.03 23.27
C ILE A 271 13.94 -5.13 24.73
N GLU A 272 14.81 -4.83 25.69
CA GLU A 272 14.48 -4.94 27.11
C GLU A 272 13.40 -3.93 27.54
N ARG A 273 13.42 -2.73 26.97
CA ARG A 273 12.36 -1.73 27.22
C ARG A 273 11.02 -2.19 26.68
N ILE A 274 10.98 -2.76 25.48
CA ILE A 274 9.76 -3.31 24.87
C ILE A 274 9.23 -4.46 25.71
N ARG A 275 10.09 -5.40 26.13
CA ARG A 275 9.71 -6.51 27.01
C ARG A 275 9.11 -6.04 28.33
N ALA A 276 9.72 -5.03 28.96
CA ALA A 276 9.21 -4.45 30.19
C ALA A 276 7.83 -3.81 29.98
N THR A 277 7.65 -3.04 28.90
CA THR A 277 6.37 -2.40 28.56
C THR A 277 5.27 -3.44 28.34
N LEU A 278 5.55 -4.50 27.57
CA LEU A 278 4.59 -5.58 27.32
C LEU A 278 4.20 -6.32 28.60
N ARG A 279 5.16 -6.65 29.47
CA ARG A 279 4.85 -7.27 30.78
C ARG A 279 3.96 -6.39 31.63
N ASN A 280 4.23 -5.08 31.70
CA ASN A 280 3.42 -4.14 32.46
C ASN A 280 2.00 -4.01 31.90
N ALA A 281 1.87 -4.01 30.56
CA ALA A 281 0.57 -3.98 29.92
C ALA A 281 -0.26 -5.25 30.22
N ILE A 282 0.37 -6.43 30.16
CA ILE A 282 -0.27 -7.70 30.50
C ILE A 282 -0.71 -7.69 31.98
N ALA A 283 0.16 -7.29 32.90
CA ALA A 283 -0.19 -7.22 34.33
C ALA A 283 -1.35 -6.26 34.62
N ALA A 284 -1.42 -5.12 33.89
CA ALA A 284 -2.54 -4.18 34.01
C ALA A 284 -3.88 -4.77 33.53
N LEU A 285 -3.86 -5.61 32.50
CA LEU A 285 -5.05 -6.30 31.99
C LEU A 285 -5.50 -7.42 32.95
N GLU A 286 -4.56 -8.18 33.51
CA GLU A 286 -4.83 -9.21 34.49
C GLU A 286 -5.43 -8.66 35.80
N GLY A 287 -4.96 -7.45 36.23
CA GLY A 287 -5.53 -6.75 37.40
C GLY A 287 -7.00 -6.34 37.19
N ARG A 288 -7.40 -5.97 35.99
CA ARG A 288 -8.79 -5.65 35.66
C ARG A 288 -9.70 -6.88 35.59
N GLY A 289 -9.21 -8.01 35.12
CA GLY A 289 -9.97 -9.28 35.10
C GLY A 289 -10.33 -9.81 36.48
N GLY A 290 -9.61 -9.41 37.52
CA GLY A 290 -9.91 -9.77 38.93
C GLY A 290 -11.03 -8.94 39.57
N GLU A 291 -11.22 -7.70 39.17
CA GLU A 291 -12.27 -6.80 39.69
C GLU A 291 -13.67 -7.15 39.15
N ASP A 292 -13.78 -7.50 37.87
CA ASP A 292 -15.06 -7.90 37.25
C ASP A 292 -15.57 -9.27 37.74
N ALA A 293 -14.68 -10.17 38.16
CA ALA A 293 -15.04 -11.46 38.75
C ALA A 293 -15.57 -11.35 40.20
N SER A 294 -15.25 -10.26 40.92
CA SER A 294 -15.69 -10.04 42.32
C SER A 294 -17.03 -9.29 42.43
N ALA A 295 -17.48 -8.62 41.35
CA ALA A 295 -18.74 -7.86 41.33
C ALA A 295 -19.97 -8.72 41.01
N GLY A 296 -19.79 -9.99 40.62
CA GLY A 296 -20.86 -10.90 40.18
C GLY A 296 -21.52 -11.77 41.25
N THR A 297 -21.17 -11.67 42.53
CA THR A 297 -21.72 -12.50 43.61
C THR A 297 -22.43 -11.70 44.71
N ALA A 298 -23.37 -10.84 44.33
CA ALA A 298 -24.38 -10.37 45.29
C ALA A 298 -25.63 -11.27 45.12
N ARG A 299 -25.82 -12.15 46.12
CA ARG A 299 -27.01 -13.00 46.23
C ARG A 299 -28.26 -12.14 46.43
N PRO A 300 -29.40 -12.48 45.79
CA PRO A 300 -30.69 -12.05 46.27
C PRO A 300 -31.18 -13.09 47.26
N ASP A 301 -31.19 -12.79 48.53
CA ASP A 301 -32.02 -13.54 49.46
C ASP A 301 -32.59 -12.59 50.51
N GLN A 302 -33.88 -12.45 50.51
CA GLN A 302 -34.87 -12.52 51.57
C GLN A 302 -36.19 -11.85 51.16
N MET A 303 -37.06 -12.65 50.62
CA MET A 303 -38.50 -12.40 50.70
C MET A 303 -38.96 -12.69 52.11
N ASP A 304 -39.46 -11.69 52.80
CA ASP A 304 -40.20 -11.81 54.05
C ASP A 304 -41.70 -12.00 53.68
N PRO A 305 -42.42 -13.07 54.15
CA PRO A 305 -43.82 -13.23 53.97
C PRO A 305 -44.58 -12.70 55.20
N GLY A 306 -45.33 -11.59 55.06
CA GLY A 306 -46.18 -11.18 56.14
C GLY A 306 -46.92 -9.86 55.97
N LEU A 307 -48.23 -10.03 55.61
CA LEU A 307 -49.43 -9.20 55.76
C LEU A 307 -49.98 -8.60 54.49
#